data_eead6f12150bef0f9a5c204e68b583f8
#
_entry.id   eead6f12150bef0f9a5c204e68b583f8
#
_cell.length_a   1.000
_cell.length_b   1.000
_cell.length_c   1.000
_cell.angle_alpha   90.00
_cell.angle_beta   90.00
_cell.angle_gamma   90.00
#
_symmetry.space_group_name_H-M   'P 1'
#
loop_
_entity.id
_entity.type
_entity.pdbx_description
1 polymer ?
#
loop_
_entity_poly.entity_id
_entity_poly.type
_entity_poly.pdbx_seq_one_letter_code
_entity_poly.pdbx_strand_id
1 'polypeptide(L)'
;MKMFKKIAATVMAAAMSLAMLTACGGGGGGSTTQYKMAKVLAESQKTGKVYSDITTTIDGGLFNKNWVGKSIQVNAKTAADSKAGKTCTLIEIQGDKTQGDKTMFMVTNDGSTYEISTDEVTDEPYWSKIGSNAMLGAANSAVPSNSDISKLQIRPDYEYNGKSYYAEVITADGTEIAYCFDGDNLVYIVMNVSGVQIAEKVNEISGHFPAQVDPELPMSYDEVMNLPTRG
;
A
#
# COMPACT_ATOMS: atom_id res chain seq x y z
N MET A 1 13.51 -17.92 -2.15
CA MET A 1 12.86 -17.37 -3.35
C MET A 1 11.37 -17.66 -3.48
N LYS A 2 10.81 -18.86 -3.30
CA LYS A 2 9.35 -19.13 -3.38
C LYS A 2 8.52 -18.49 -2.24
N MET A 3 9.11 -18.27 -1.08
CA MET A 3 8.46 -17.65 0.08
C MET A 3 8.26 -16.14 -0.10
N PHE A 4 9.29 -15.43 -0.53
CA PHE A 4 9.20 -13.99 -0.82
C PHE A 4 8.04 -13.62 -1.76
N LYS A 5 7.78 -14.48 -2.78
CA LYS A 5 6.67 -14.26 -3.72
C LYS A 5 5.29 -14.27 -3.06
N LYS A 6 5.09 -15.06 -1.99
CA LYS A 6 3.81 -15.11 -1.27
C LYS A 6 3.64 -13.92 -0.32
N ILE A 7 4.73 -13.52 0.35
CA ILE A 7 4.76 -12.38 1.27
C ILE A 7 4.49 -11.08 0.51
N ALA A 8 5.27 -10.83 -0.54
CA ALA A 8 5.11 -9.67 -1.39
C ALA A 8 3.66 -9.52 -1.90
N ALA A 9 3.01 -10.61 -2.26
CA ALA A 9 1.65 -10.59 -2.75
C ALA A 9 0.63 -10.13 -1.70
N THR A 10 0.73 -10.60 -0.45
CA THR A 10 -0.25 -10.26 0.58
C THR A 10 -0.08 -8.82 1.08
N VAL A 11 1.16 -8.35 1.21
CA VAL A 11 1.48 -7.00 1.73
C VAL A 11 1.35 -5.94 0.66
N MET A 12 1.76 -6.24 -0.58
CA MET A 12 1.54 -5.31 -1.68
C MET A 12 0.05 -5.16 -2.02
N ALA A 13 -0.76 -6.17 -1.75
CA ALA A 13 -2.22 -6.03 -1.85
C ALA A 13 -2.73 -4.87 -0.99
N ALA A 14 -2.27 -4.81 0.23
CA ALA A 14 -2.70 -3.81 1.19
C ALA A 14 -2.14 -2.40 0.88
N ALA A 15 -0.85 -2.29 0.63
CA ALA A 15 -0.20 -0.99 0.36
C ALA A 15 -0.61 -0.38 -0.99
N MET A 16 -0.86 -1.20 -2.02
CA MET A 16 -1.34 -0.72 -3.32
C MET A 16 -2.80 -0.28 -3.29
N SER A 17 -3.56 -0.68 -2.28
CA SER A 17 -4.95 -0.29 -2.15
C SER A 17 -5.13 1.23 -2.11
N LEU A 18 -4.26 1.98 -1.49
CA LEU A 18 -4.31 3.45 -1.45
C LEU A 18 -3.80 4.13 -2.73
N ALA A 19 -2.85 3.52 -3.43
CA ALA A 19 -2.25 4.10 -4.63
C ALA A 19 -3.24 4.21 -5.81
N MET A 20 -4.26 3.37 -5.85
CA MET A 20 -5.26 3.36 -6.94
C MET A 20 -6.37 4.39 -6.79
N LEU A 21 -6.56 4.95 -5.62
CA LEU A 21 -7.53 6.01 -5.42
C LEU A 21 -7.27 7.26 -6.29
N THR A 22 -6.06 7.38 -6.85
CA THR A 22 -5.67 8.49 -7.72
C THR A 22 -5.78 8.19 -9.21
N ALA A 23 -5.79 6.93 -9.62
CA ALA A 23 -5.74 6.55 -11.04
C ALA A 23 -7.05 6.85 -11.81
N CYS A 24 -8.18 7.06 -11.13
CA CYS A 24 -9.44 7.42 -11.75
C CYS A 24 -9.73 8.93 -11.67
N GLY A 25 -8.98 9.73 -12.41
CA GLY A 25 -9.33 11.11 -12.76
C GLY A 25 -10.48 11.15 -13.75
N GLY A 26 -11.70 10.87 -13.30
CA GLY A 26 -12.91 10.96 -14.13
C GLY A 26 -14.03 11.64 -13.34
N GLY A 27 -14.40 12.85 -13.76
CA GLY A 27 -15.39 13.69 -13.12
C GLY A 27 -16.73 12.99 -12.89
N GLY A 28 -17.15 12.98 -11.65
CA GLY A 28 -18.50 12.65 -11.21
C GLY A 28 -18.83 13.57 -10.03
N GLY A 29 -19.52 14.66 -10.31
CA GLY A 29 -19.90 15.68 -9.34
C GLY A 29 -20.98 15.20 -8.37
N GLY A 30 -20.62 14.38 -7.39
CA GLY A 30 -21.36 14.17 -6.17
C GLY A 30 -20.58 14.82 -5.02
N SER A 31 -21.26 15.53 -4.11
CA SER A 31 -20.63 16.16 -2.95
C SER A 31 -20.05 15.08 -2.03
N THR A 32 -18.79 14.68 -2.26
CA THR A 32 -18.06 13.70 -1.42
C THR A 32 -17.43 14.35 -0.20
N THR A 33 -17.62 15.66 -0.02
CA THR A 33 -17.00 16.48 1.04
C THR A 33 -17.39 16.09 2.46
N GLN A 34 -18.45 15.30 2.62
CA GLN A 34 -18.87 14.78 3.91
C GLN A 34 -17.94 13.69 4.46
N TYR A 35 -17.18 13.01 3.60
CA TYR A 35 -16.31 11.91 3.98
C TYR A 35 -14.91 12.39 4.31
N LYS A 36 -14.34 11.88 5.42
CA LYS A 36 -12.95 12.18 5.82
C LYS A 36 -11.95 11.57 4.82
N MET A 37 -12.26 10.39 4.25
CA MET A 37 -11.47 9.79 3.19
C MET A 37 -11.30 10.71 1.97
N ALA A 38 -12.37 11.43 1.61
CA ALA A 38 -12.28 12.41 0.52
C ALA A 38 -11.28 13.53 0.82
N LYS A 39 -11.20 13.97 2.08
CA LYS A 39 -10.21 14.99 2.51
C LYS A 39 -8.79 14.43 2.48
N VAL A 40 -8.58 13.20 2.98
CA VAL A 40 -7.28 12.52 2.94
C VAL A 40 -6.73 12.46 1.52
N LEU A 41 -7.61 12.22 0.54
CA LEU A 41 -7.21 12.04 -0.86
C LEU A 41 -7.24 13.32 -1.70
N ALA A 42 -7.78 14.42 -1.16
CA ALA A 42 -7.98 15.66 -1.93
C ALA A 42 -6.68 16.22 -2.52
N GLU A 43 -5.57 16.11 -1.80
CA GLU A 43 -4.26 16.57 -2.27
C GLU A 43 -3.71 15.63 -3.36
N SER A 44 -3.81 14.34 -3.15
CA SER A 44 -3.43 13.31 -4.11
C SER A 44 -4.16 13.44 -5.44
N GLN A 45 -5.45 13.81 -5.39
CA GLN A 45 -6.23 14.08 -6.59
C GLN A 45 -5.70 15.28 -7.40
N LYS A 46 -5.19 16.31 -6.72
CA LYS A 46 -4.61 17.50 -7.38
C LYS A 46 -3.24 17.21 -8.00
N THR A 47 -2.39 16.54 -7.24
CA THR A 47 -1.01 16.26 -7.65
C THR A 47 -0.92 15.11 -8.65
N GLY A 48 -1.80 14.13 -8.56
CA GLY A 48 -1.72 12.83 -9.22
C GLY A 48 -0.73 11.89 -8.51
N LYS A 49 -0.23 12.28 -7.33
CA LYS A 49 0.71 11.51 -6.53
C LYS A 49 0.07 11.07 -5.23
N VAL A 50 0.38 9.86 -4.78
CA VAL A 50 0.06 9.33 -3.45
C VAL A 50 1.30 8.74 -2.84
N TYR A 51 1.55 9.09 -1.60
CA TYR A 51 2.46 8.37 -0.73
C TYR A 51 1.69 7.74 0.41
N SER A 52 2.05 6.53 0.80
CA SER A 52 1.55 5.87 1.99
C SER A 52 2.66 5.12 2.70
N ASP A 53 2.67 5.20 4.03
CA ASP A 53 3.48 4.40 4.93
C ASP A 53 2.52 3.61 5.83
N ILE A 54 2.50 2.29 5.67
CA ILE A 54 1.55 1.40 6.30
C ILE A 54 2.27 0.22 6.94
N THR A 55 1.91 -0.08 8.19
CA THR A 55 2.41 -1.24 8.91
C THR A 55 1.31 -2.27 9.11
N THR A 56 1.51 -3.47 8.61
CA THR A 56 0.61 -4.61 8.80
C THR A 56 1.23 -5.60 9.78
N THR A 57 0.47 -6.03 10.77
CA THR A 57 0.87 -7.11 11.68
C THR A 57 0.13 -8.38 11.31
N ILE A 58 0.86 -9.44 11.03
CA ILE A 58 0.30 -10.72 10.58
C ILE A 58 0.91 -11.90 11.34
N ASP A 59 0.19 -13.02 11.36
CA ASP A 59 0.74 -14.28 11.91
C ASP A 59 1.84 -14.81 10.99
N GLY A 60 3.01 -15.04 11.57
CA GLY A 60 4.16 -15.57 10.85
C GLY A 60 3.94 -16.95 10.22
N GLY A 61 2.94 -17.68 10.68
CA GLY A 61 2.55 -18.96 10.10
C GLY A 61 2.10 -18.86 8.65
N LEU A 62 1.65 -17.67 8.21
CA LEU A 62 1.37 -17.40 6.80
C LEU A 62 2.63 -17.45 5.92
N PHE A 63 3.78 -17.21 6.50
CA PHE A 63 5.07 -17.21 5.82
C PHE A 63 5.83 -18.53 6.00
N ASN A 64 5.88 -19.02 7.22
CA ASN A 64 6.63 -20.20 7.58
C ASN A 64 5.88 -20.99 8.66
N LYS A 65 5.67 -22.28 8.41
CA LYS A 65 5.01 -23.19 9.37
C LYS A 65 5.64 -23.18 10.77
N ASN A 66 6.93 -22.88 10.86
CA ASN A 66 7.66 -22.76 12.13
C ASN A 66 7.43 -21.43 12.86
N TRP A 67 6.68 -20.50 12.24
CA TRP A 67 6.38 -19.17 12.77
C TRP A 67 4.91 -19.01 13.14
N VAL A 68 4.17 -20.10 13.17
CA VAL A 68 2.77 -20.10 13.65
C VAL A 68 2.72 -19.50 15.07
N GLY A 69 1.82 -18.56 15.29
CA GLY A 69 1.67 -17.84 16.56
C GLY A 69 2.75 -16.80 16.85
N LYS A 70 3.68 -16.54 15.90
CA LYS A 70 4.62 -15.42 15.98
C LYS A 70 4.10 -14.26 15.16
N SER A 71 4.11 -13.07 15.74
CA SER A 71 3.73 -11.84 15.06
C SER A 71 4.88 -11.34 14.19
N ILE A 72 4.57 -11.04 12.93
CA ILE A 72 5.50 -10.40 11.99
C ILE A 72 4.92 -9.05 11.62
N GLN A 73 5.76 -8.03 11.63
CA GLN A 73 5.41 -6.72 11.11
C GLN A 73 5.96 -6.57 9.70
N VAL A 74 5.12 -6.11 8.82
CA VAL A 74 5.49 -5.74 7.45
C VAL A 74 5.15 -4.29 7.27
N ASN A 75 6.15 -3.47 7.04
CA ASN A 75 5.99 -2.08 6.69
C ASN A 75 6.11 -1.92 5.18
N ALA A 76 5.16 -1.22 4.58
CA ALA A 76 5.16 -0.90 3.17
C ALA A 76 5.07 0.62 2.97
N LYS A 77 6.12 1.19 2.37
CA LYS A 77 6.17 2.58 1.95
C LYS A 77 5.95 2.63 0.45
N THR A 78 4.80 3.13 0.03
CA THR A 78 4.37 3.13 -1.36
C THR A 78 4.24 4.53 -1.91
N ALA A 79 4.87 4.79 -3.04
CA ALA A 79 4.70 6.00 -3.83
C ALA A 79 4.09 5.64 -5.19
N ALA A 80 2.96 6.25 -5.53
CA ALA A 80 2.30 6.07 -6.81
C ALA A 80 2.18 7.40 -7.54
N ASP A 81 2.58 7.42 -8.80
CA ASP A 81 2.38 8.53 -9.73
C ASP A 81 1.44 8.10 -10.84
N SER A 82 0.19 8.59 -10.80
CA SER A 82 -0.83 8.26 -11.78
C SER A 82 -0.52 8.83 -13.17
N LYS A 83 0.22 9.94 -13.23
CA LYS A 83 0.62 10.56 -14.51
C LYS A 83 1.74 9.78 -15.19
N ALA A 84 2.70 9.30 -14.40
CA ALA A 84 3.78 8.44 -14.90
C ALA A 84 3.33 6.99 -15.09
N GLY A 85 2.20 6.60 -14.47
CA GLY A 85 1.72 5.23 -14.49
C GLY A 85 2.66 4.25 -13.80
N LYS A 86 3.32 4.70 -12.73
CA LYS A 86 4.29 3.91 -11.97
C LYS A 86 3.93 3.90 -10.49
N THR A 87 4.16 2.76 -9.87
CA THR A 87 4.07 2.60 -8.41
C THR A 87 5.35 1.97 -7.90
N CYS A 88 5.99 2.60 -6.93
CA CYS A 88 7.19 2.11 -6.29
C CYS A 88 6.89 1.79 -4.82
N THR A 89 7.26 0.61 -4.35
CA THR A 89 7.01 0.17 -2.97
C THR A 89 8.27 -0.38 -2.34
N LEU A 90 8.68 0.20 -1.21
CA LEU A 90 9.69 -0.36 -0.32
C LEU A 90 8.97 -1.21 0.73
N ILE A 91 9.33 -2.49 0.82
CA ILE A 91 8.81 -3.43 1.80
C ILE A 91 9.91 -3.76 2.80
N GLU A 92 9.62 -3.55 4.08
CA GLU A 92 10.47 -3.95 5.21
C GLU A 92 9.75 -5.00 6.03
N ILE A 93 10.41 -6.14 6.27
CA ILE A 93 9.84 -7.24 7.06
C ILE A 93 10.65 -7.35 8.35
N GLN A 94 9.96 -7.21 9.48
CA GLN A 94 10.53 -7.35 10.82
C GLN A 94 9.85 -8.49 11.55
N GLY A 95 10.63 -9.45 12.02
CA GLY A 95 10.17 -10.56 12.84
C GLY A 95 10.99 -10.69 14.11
N ASP A 96 10.53 -11.56 15.03
CA ASP A 96 11.05 -11.72 16.41
C ASP A 96 12.57 -12.01 16.50
N LYS A 97 13.23 -12.37 15.37
CA LYS A 97 14.68 -12.68 15.32
C LYS A 97 15.33 -12.41 13.95
N THR A 98 14.60 -11.89 12.99
CA THR A 98 15.18 -11.55 11.69
C THR A 98 15.52 -10.07 11.67
N GLN A 99 16.75 -9.74 11.31
CA GLN A 99 17.08 -8.39 10.82
C GLN A 99 16.17 -8.16 9.62
N GLY A 100 15.52 -6.98 9.58
CA GLY A 100 14.52 -6.70 8.59
C GLY A 100 15.09 -6.84 7.18
N ASP A 101 14.48 -7.71 6.39
CA ASP A 101 14.76 -7.78 4.96
C ASP A 101 14.04 -6.62 4.30
N LYS A 102 14.76 -5.81 3.53
CA LYS A 102 14.21 -4.73 2.73
C LYS A 102 14.23 -5.11 1.27
N THR A 103 13.14 -4.86 0.57
CA THR A 103 13.06 -5.07 -0.88
C THR A 103 12.23 -3.98 -1.52
N MET A 104 12.73 -3.41 -2.60
CA MET A 104 12.02 -2.39 -3.36
C MET A 104 11.53 -2.94 -4.69
N PHE A 105 10.29 -2.64 -4.99
CA PHE A 105 9.63 -3.06 -6.22
C PHE A 105 9.06 -1.85 -6.96
N MET A 106 9.06 -1.91 -8.27
CA MET A 106 8.32 -1.00 -9.13
C MET A 106 7.32 -1.78 -9.99
N VAL A 107 6.11 -1.26 -10.10
CA VAL A 107 5.08 -1.78 -11.00
C VAL A 107 4.70 -0.70 -11.99
N THR A 108 4.61 -1.06 -13.26
CA THR A 108 4.22 -0.16 -14.36
C THR A 108 2.78 -0.41 -14.83
N ASN A 109 2.23 0.48 -15.64
CA ASN A 109 0.85 0.41 -16.15
C ASN A 109 0.55 -0.89 -16.92
N ASP A 110 1.55 -1.49 -17.58
CA ASP A 110 1.41 -2.76 -18.29
C ASP A 110 1.50 -3.99 -17.37
N GLY A 111 1.57 -3.77 -16.05
CA GLY A 111 1.69 -4.82 -15.04
C GLY A 111 3.10 -5.43 -14.96
N SER A 112 4.09 -4.89 -15.67
CA SER A 112 5.48 -5.32 -15.52
C SER A 112 5.99 -4.97 -14.13
N THR A 113 6.66 -5.92 -13.49
CA THR A 113 7.22 -5.77 -12.15
C THR A 113 8.74 -5.86 -12.20
N TYR A 114 9.35 -4.97 -11.45
CA TYR A 114 10.80 -4.82 -11.38
C TYR A 114 11.23 -4.83 -9.91
N GLU A 115 12.44 -5.32 -9.66
CA GLU A 115 13.12 -5.26 -8.37
C GLU A 115 14.38 -4.41 -8.53
N ILE A 116 14.71 -3.59 -7.52
CA ILE A 116 15.95 -2.80 -7.57
C ILE A 116 17.15 -3.72 -7.44
N SER A 117 18.16 -3.50 -8.27
CA SER A 117 19.42 -4.23 -8.30
C SER A 117 20.56 -3.23 -8.44
N THR A 118 21.77 -3.62 -8.08
CA THR A 118 22.97 -2.83 -8.23
C THR A 118 23.88 -3.45 -9.29
N ASP A 119 24.44 -2.64 -10.17
CA ASP A 119 25.41 -3.09 -11.16
C ASP A 119 26.74 -3.41 -10.47
N GLU A 120 27.25 -4.62 -10.65
CA GLU A 120 28.46 -5.09 -9.96
C GLU A 120 29.75 -4.35 -10.37
N VAL A 121 29.72 -3.64 -11.50
CA VAL A 121 30.90 -2.94 -12.05
C VAL A 121 30.86 -1.46 -11.74
N THR A 122 29.68 -0.83 -11.86
CA THR A 122 29.54 0.63 -11.71
C THR A 122 29.00 1.03 -10.34
N ASP A 123 28.51 0.07 -9.55
CA ASP A 123 27.81 0.29 -8.27
C ASP A 123 26.56 1.18 -8.41
N GLU A 124 26.00 1.25 -9.61
CA GLU A 124 24.81 2.07 -9.88
C GLU A 124 23.52 1.24 -9.77
N PRO A 125 22.47 1.79 -9.13
CA PRO A 125 21.18 1.11 -9.04
C PRO A 125 20.44 1.11 -10.39
N TYR A 126 19.70 0.04 -10.65
CA TYR A 126 18.83 -0.10 -11.81
C TYR A 126 17.63 -1.00 -11.50
N TRP A 127 16.59 -0.92 -12.33
CA TRP A 127 15.43 -1.80 -12.25
C TRP A 127 15.64 -3.06 -13.09
N SER A 128 15.70 -4.22 -12.42
CA SER A 128 15.75 -5.55 -13.03
C SER A 128 14.34 -6.12 -13.17
N LYS A 129 13.97 -6.53 -14.37
CA LYS A 129 12.63 -7.11 -14.63
C LYS A 129 12.51 -8.49 -14.01
N ILE A 130 11.50 -8.67 -13.14
CA ILE A 130 11.22 -9.96 -12.50
C ILE A 130 9.98 -10.66 -13.06
N GLY A 131 9.33 -10.07 -14.05
CA GLY A 131 8.19 -10.61 -14.79
C GLY A 131 6.89 -9.87 -14.53
N SER A 132 5.83 -10.26 -15.24
CA SER A 132 4.47 -9.81 -14.93
C SER A 132 3.92 -10.68 -13.80
N ASN A 133 3.65 -10.11 -12.65
CA ASN A 133 3.09 -10.85 -11.54
C ASN A 133 1.59 -10.52 -11.45
N ALA A 134 0.75 -11.41 -11.97
CA ALA A 134 -0.71 -11.26 -11.92
C ALA A 134 -1.22 -11.12 -10.47
N MET A 135 -0.48 -11.59 -9.46
CA MET A 135 -0.82 -11.39 -8.05
C MET A 135 -0.62 -9.94 -7.59
N LEU A 136 0.31 -9.19 -8.18
CA LEU A 136 0.48 -7.76 -7.92
C LEU A 136 -0.61 -6.94 -8.62
N GLY A 137 -1.12 -7.42 -9.75
CA GLY A 137 -2.27 -6.83 -10.45
C GLY A 137 -3.62 -7.13 -9.78
N ALA A 138 -3.81 -8.30 -9.20
CA ALA A 138 -5.05 -8.68 -8.52
C ALA A 138 -5.26 -7.95 -7.18
N ALA A 139 -4.19 -7.50 -6.55
CA ALA A 139 -4.24 -6.63 -5.38
C ALA A 139 -4.90 -5.26 -5.69
N ASN A 140 -4.94 -4.90 -6.95
CA ASN A 140 -5.54 -3.67 -7.45
C ASN A 140 -7.07 -3.60 -7.33
N SER A 141 -7.75 -4.71 -7.07
CA SER A 141 -9.23 -4.76 -7.08
C SER A 141 -9.92 -4.46 -5.74
N ALA A 142 -9.18 -4.30 -4.65
CA ALA A 142 -9.74 -4.13 -3.30
C ALA A 142 -9.89 -2.67 -2.85
N VAL A 143 -9.62 -1.69 -3.73
CA VAL A 143 -9.58 -0.28 -3.35
C VAL A 143 -10.75 0.49 -3.90
N PRO A 144 -11.42 1.30 -3.06
CA PRO A 144 -12.49 2.15 -3.55
C PRO A 144 -11.92 3.19 -4.53
N SER A 145 -12.45 3.18 -5.75
CA SER A 145 -12.27 4.27 -6.70
C SER A 145 -12.97 5.55 -6.18
N ASN A 146 -12.75 6.69 -6.80
CA ASN A 146 -13.52 7.90 -6.46
C ASN A 146 -15.05 7.69 -6.54
N SER A 147 -15.52 6.79 -7.42
CA SER A 147 -16.93 6.36 -7.46
C SER A 147 -17.34 5.55 -6.23
N ASP A 148 -16.40 5.01 -5.47
CA ASP A 148 -16.68 4.19 -4.29
C ASP A 148 -16.68 5.02 -3.01
N ILE A 149 -16.03 6.20 -2.96
CA ILE A 149 -16.13 7.13 -1.82
C ILE A 149 -17.60 7.49 -1.57
N SER A 150 -18.39 7.68 -2.62
CA SER A 150 -19.83 7.98 -2.49
C SER A 150 -20.64 6.82 -1.92
N LYS A 151 -20.10 5.61 -1.89
CA LYS A 151 -20.74 4.39 -1.36
C LYS A 151 -20.31 4.08 0.07
N LEU A 152 -19.39 4.84 0.64
CA LEU A 152 -18.94 4.67 2.01
C LEU A 152 -20.11 4.86 2.97
N GLN A 153 -20.19 4.01 3.97
CA GLN A 153 -21.14 4.09 5.08
C GLN A 153 -20.42 4.58 6.32
N ILE A 154 -20.98 5.59 6.97
CA ILE A 154 -20.42 6.10 8.21
C ILE A 154 -20.85 5.20 9.37
N ARG A 155 -19.87 4.72 10.14
CA ARG A 155 -20.06 4.01 11.42
C ARG A 155 -19.31 4.77 12.51
N PRO A 156 -20.00 5.53 13.36
CA PRO A 156 -19.35 6.37 14.37
C PRO A 156 -18.70 5.58 15.50
N ASP A 157 -19.16 4.34 15.73
CA ASP A 157 -18.78 3.50 16.86
C ASP A 157 -18.19 2.15 16.37
N TYR A 158 -17.26 2.20 15.42
CA TYR A 158 -16.60 1.01 14.90
C TYR A 158 -15.56 0.50 15.93
N GLU A 159 -15.78 -0.70 16.43
CA GLU A 159 -14.91 -1.32 17.45
C GLU A 159 -13.73 -2.03 16.79
N TYR A 160 -12.52 -1.61 17.14
CA TYR A 160 -11.28 -2.30 16.77
C TYR A 160 -10.27 -2.25 17.90
N ASN A 161 -9.70 -3.40 18.27
CA ASN A 161 -8.68 -3.57 19.31
C ASN A 161 -9.08 -2.91 20.66
N GLY A 162 -10.36 -3.06 21.05
CA GLY A 162 -10.90 -2.53 22.32
C GLY A 162 -11.08 -1.01 22.36
N LYS A 163 -10.97 -0.32 21.24
CA LYS A 163 -11.24 1.11 21.09
C LYS A 163 -12.30 1.33 20.02
N SER A 164 -13.16 2.33 20.25
CA SER A 164 -14.16 2.79 19.30
C SER A 164 -13.58 3.87 18.41
N TYR A 165 -13.87 3.80 17.10
CA TYR A 165 -13.41 4.74 16.07
C TYR A 165 -14.59 5.25 15.24
N TYR A 166 -14.51 6.47 14.79
CA TYR A 166 -15.29 6.88 13.63
C TYR A 166 -14.72 6.17 12.40
N ALA A 167 -15.55 5.42 11.70
CA ALA A 167 -15.12 4.71 10.51
C ALA A 167 -16.00 5.01 9.29
N GLU A 168 -15.36 5.02 8.13
CA GLU A 168 -16.01 5.03 6.83
C GLU A 168 -15.82 3.66 6.21
N VAL A 169 -16.91 2.95 5.93
CA VAL A 169 -16.90 1.51 5.63
C VAL A 169 -17.45 1.27 4.24
N ILE A 170 -16.77 0.44 3.47
CA ILE A 170 -17.29 -0.10 2.21
C ILE A 170 -17.38 -1.62 2.31
N THR A 171 -18.43 -2.19 1.71
CA THR A 171 -18.58 -3.63 1.57
C THR A 171 -18.70 -3.96 0.09
N ALA A 172 -17.82 -4.81 -0.41
CA ALA A 172 -17.82 -5.28 -1.79
C ALA A 172 -17.42 -6.77 -1.82
N ASP A 173 -18.15 -7.58 -2.55
CA ASP A 173 -17.87 -9.01 -2.79
C ASP A 173 -17.59 -9.82 -1.51
N GLY A 174 -18.31 -9.52 -0.43
CA GLY A 174 -18.16 -10.20 0.87
C GLY A 174 -16.95 -9.75 1.69
N THR A 175 -16.24 -8.73 1.23
CA THR A 175 -15.15 -8.06 1.95
C THR A 175 -15.67 -6.74 2.52
N GLU A 176 -15.47 -6.55 3.82
CA GLU A 176 -15.69 -5.26 4.48
C GLU A 176 -14.36 -4.58 4.69
N ILE A 177 -14.25 -3.30 4.29
CA ILE A 177 -13.08 -2.46 4.53
C ILE A 177 -13.54 -1.24 5.33
N ALA A 178 -12.97 -1.05 6.51
CA ALA A 178 -13.25 0.06 7.41
C ALA A 178 -12.02 1.00 7.50
N TYR A 179 -12.20 2.25 7.13
CA TYR A 179 -11.23 3.33 7.29
C TYR A 179 -11.49 4.00 8.64
N CYS A 180 -10.65 3.73 9.63
CA CYS A 180 -10.83 4.15 11.02
C CYS A 180 -10.06 5.43 11.30
N PHE A 181 -10.75 6.44 11.84
CA PHE A 181 -10.22 7.76 12.10
C PHE A 181 -10.11 8.05 13.61
N ASP A 182 -9.03 8.71 14.00
CA ASP A 182 -8.86 9.38 15.28
C ASP A 182 -8.82 10.90 15.02
N GLY A 183 -9.87 11.60 15.38
CA GLY A 183 -10.09 12.95 14.89
C GLY A 183 -10.25 12.97 13.36
N ASP A 184 -9.41 13.73 12.67
CA ASP A 184 -9.37 13.78 11.19
C ASP A 184 -8.25 12.90 10.58
N ASN A 185 -7.48 12.21 11.43
CA ASN A 185 -6.39 11.36 10.97
C ASN A 185 -6.88 9.94 10.71
N LEU A 186 -6.62 9.40 9.53
CA LEU A 186 -6.79 7.98 9.25
C LEU A 186 -5.68 7.21 9.99
N VAL A 187 -6.07 6.33 10.91
CA VAL A 187 -5.11 5.62 11.78
C VAL A 187 -5.06 4.11 11.51
N TYR A 188 -6.17 3.53 11.04
CA TYR A 188 -6.22 2.12 10.67
C TYR A 188 -7.09 1.90 9.42
N ILE A 189 -6.71 0.90 8.66
CA ILE A 189 -7.55 0.27 7.64
C ILE A 189 -7.78 -1.16 8.11
N VAL A 190 -9.04 -1.52 8.37
CA VAL A 190 -9.42 -2.85 8.88
C VAL A 190 -10.20 -3.56 7.80
N MET A 191 -9.69 -4.71 7.36
CA MET A 191 -10.31 -5.54 6.34
C MET A 191 -10.84 -6.83 6.96
N ASN A 192 -12.10 -7.15 6.69
CA ASN A 192 -12.71 -8.42 7.07
C ASN A 192 -12.96 -9.24 5.79
N VAL A 193 -12.15 -10.27 5.60
CA VAL A 193 -12.21 -11.16 4.43
C VAL A 193 -12.53 -12.57 4.89
N SER A 194 -13.69 -13.08 4.56
CA SER A 194 -14.08 -14.47 4.89
C SER A 194 -13.90 -14.85 6.37
N GLY A 195 -14.17 -13.90 7.28
CA GLY A 195 -14.03 -14.10 8.72
C GLY A 195 -12.62 -13.94 9.28
N VAL A 196 -11.66 -13.57 8.45
CA VAL A 196 -10.30 -13.19 8.87
C VAL A 196 -10.21 -11.66 8.90
N GLN A 197 -9.81 -11.11 10.03
CA GLN A 197 -9.56 -9.68 10.18
C GLN A 197 -8.07 -9.39 9.96
N ILE A 198 -7.79 -8.50 9.01
CA ILE A 198 -6.46 -7.95 8.74
C ILE A 198 -6.53 -6.46 9.07
N ALA A 199 -5.62 -5.97 9.87
CA ALA A 199 -5.56 -4.56 10.19
C ALA A 199 -4.21 -3.96 9.83
N GLU A 200 -4.27 -2.81 9.23
CA GLU A 200 -3.16 -2.01 8.76
C GLU A 200 -3.13 -0.72 9.55
N LYS A 201 -2.02 -0.50 10.24
CA LYS A 201 -1.76 0.78 10.89
C LYS A 201 -1.24 1.76 9.85
N VAL A 202 -1.92 2.88 9.70
CA VAL A 202 -1.51 3.97 8.82
C VAL A 202 -0.54 4.87 9.60
N ASN A 203 0.71 4.96 9.13
CA ASN A 203 1.71 5.87 9.69
C ASN A 203 1.65 7.22 8.97
N GLU A 204 1.50 7.20 7.64
CA GLU A 204 1.39 8.40 6.82
C GLU A 204 0.57 8.13 5.54
N ILE A 205 -0.19 9.14 5.10
CA ILE A 205 -0.74 9.26 3.75
C ILE A 205 -0.57 10.71 3.32
N SER A 206 0.00 10.92 2.13
CA SER A 206 0.29 12.25 1.60
C SER A 206 0.09 12.31 0.08
N GLY A 207 -0.23 13.49 -0.44
CA GLY A 207 -0.20 13.80 -1.88
C GLY A 207 1.19 14.18 -2.40
N HIS A 208 2.22 14.06 -1.57
CA HIS A 208 3.61 14.35 -1.90
C HIS A 208 4.50 13.19 -1.50
N PHE A 209 5.58 12.98 -2.26
CA PHE A 209 6.58 11.99 -1.92
C PHE A 209 7.57 12.55 -0.88
N PRO A 210 8.06 11.74 0.07
CA PRO A 210 9.16 12.10 0.95
C PRO A 210 10.41 12.47 0.15
N ALA A 211 11.29 13.27 0.76
CA ALA A 211 12.54 13.68 0.15
C ALA A 211 13.49 12.50 -0.13
N GLN A 212 13.39 11.45 0.66
CA GLN A 212 14.20 10.23 0.51
C GLN A 212 13.31 8.99 0.63
N VAL A 213 13.65 7.95 -0.12
CA VAL A 213 12.98 6.66 -0.06
C VAL A 213 13.36 5.91 1.23
N ASP A 214 14.63 5.83 1.51
CA ASP A 214 15.21 5.14 2.65
C ASP A 214 16.59 5.74 3.00
N PRO A 215 17.02 5.76 4.28
CA PRO A 215 18.35 6.23 4.66
C PRO A 215 19.50 5.47 4.00
N GLU A 216 19.31 4.20 3.66
CA GLU A 216 20.30 3.37 2.98
C GLU A 216 20.28 3.56 1.46
N LEU A 217 19.22 4.14 0.92
CA LEU A 217 19.09 4.53 -0.48
C LEU A 217 18.73 6.02 -0.53
N PRO A 218 19.73 6.91 -0.46
CA PRO A 218 19.51 8.36 -0.33
C PRO A 218 19.06 9.01 -1.65
N MET A 219 17.99 8.48 -2.21
CA MET A 219 17.35 8.93 -3.44
C MET A 219 15.89 9.28 -3.15
N SER A 220 15.36 10.26 -3.86
CA SER A 220 13.92 10.54 -3.86
C SER A 220 13.15 9.47 -4.63
N TYR A 221 11.85 9.35 -4.36
CA TYR A 221 10.99 8.44 -5.13
C TYR A 221 10.94 8.81 -6.63
N ASP A 222 11.01 10.10 -6.97
CA ASP A 222 11.06 10.52 -8.37
C ASP A 222 12.35 10.05 -9.07
N GLU A 223 13.50 10.11 -8.41
CA GLU A 223 14.76 9.57 -8.91
C GLU A 223 14.71 8.06 -9.06
N VAL A 224 14.27 7.35 -8.03
CA VAL A 224 14.16 5.88 -8.05
C VAL A 224 13.22 5.41 -9.15
N MET A 225 12.05 6.04 -9.33
CA MET A 225 11.12 5.66 -10.39
C MET A 225 11.66 5.91 -11.81
N ASN A 226 12.69 6.73 -11.95
CA ASN A 226 13.32 7.05 -13.24
C ASN A 226 14.66 6.35 -13.47
N LEU A 227 15.08 5.45 -12.58
CA LEU A 227 16.27 4.62 -12.82
C LEU A 227 16.12 3.80 -14.12
N PRO A 228 17.26 3.49 -14.79
CA PRO A 228 17.23 2.66 -15.99
C PRO A 228 16.67 1.26 -15.68
N THR A 229 15.94 0.71 -16.64
CA THR A 229 15.44 -0.67 -16.57
C THR A 229 16.34 -1.57 -17.41
N ARG A 230 16.66 -2.77 -16.90
CA ARG A 230 17.45 -3.81 -17.57
C ARG A 230 16.70 -5.14 -17.50
N GLY A 231 16.83 -5.97 -18.51
CA GLY A 231 16.27 -7.35 -18.56
C GLY A 231 15.46 -7.64 -19.75
#